data_0e800f5bbf4a0e7a46d0dd5c3e2b6bc4
#
_entry.id   0e800f5bbf4a0e7a46d0dd5c3e2b6bc4
#
_cell.length_a   1.000
_cell.length_b   1.000
_cell.length_c   1.000
_cell.angle_alpha   90.00
_cell.angle_beta   90.00
_cell.angle_gamma   90.00
#
_symmetry.space_group_name_H-M   'P 1'
#
loop_
_entity.id
_entity.type
_entity.pdbx_description
1 polymer ?
#
loop_
_entity_poly.entity_id
_entity_poly.type
_entity_poly.pdbx_seq_one_letter_code
_entity_poly.pdbx_strand_id
1 'polypeptide(L)'
;SAFISNVDLGSISSSSNISELDAAIQDGVSCQFCHNMTNTSIDVYTPDNVAAVAEYHVSIDKEVMFGSIQNPEPNNYHESYYLDIYENSGICLPCHSQFIRDMPIEATFQEWASFDAFAMSDEGNCQSCHMKVQSDGHHDHSFAGVDLIDLSVPPDPLSEEYLKIMELLETAVQIEFSGVQDTLGNSIEVGNILNIPIKVKSFTGHNFPSGTTFTREAWIELNV
;
A
#
# COMPACT_ATOMS: atom_id res chain seq x y z
N SER A 1 14.93 14.61 -2.88
CA SER A 1 14.19 14.14 -1.71
C SER A 1 14.20 15.21 -0.62
N ALA A 2 13.04 15.44 0.01
CA ALA A 2 12.86 16.44 1.07
C ALA A 2 13.79 16.24 2.30
N PHE A 3 14.46 15.10 2.40
CA PHE A 3 15.44 14.80 3.47
C PHE A 3 16.77 15.53 3.34
N ILE A 4 17.10 16.04 2.17
CA ILE A 4 18.41 16.68 1.91
C ILE A 4 18.26 18.19 1.74
N SER A 5 17.07 18.69 1.44
CA SER A 5 16.75 20.12 1.41
C SER A 5 16.28 20.57 2.79
N ASN A 6 16.83 21.67 3.31
CA ASN A 6 16.33 22.36 4.51
C ASN A 6 14.95 22.97 4.24
N VAL A 7 14.00 22.20 3.70
CA VAL A 7 12.67 22.69 3.40
C VAL A 7 11.87 22.69 4.70
N ASP A 8 11.39 23.85 5.07
CA ASP A 8 10.40 23.99 6.13
C ASP A 8 9.04 23.46 5.64
N LEU A 9 8.78 22.18 5.90
CA LEU A 9 7.52 21.53 5.56
C LEU A 9 6.31 22.20 6.21
N GLY A 10 6.50 22.94 7.31
CA GLY A 10 5.45 23.71 7.95
C GLY A 10 4.97 24.90 7.13
N SER A 11 5.73 25.33 6.13
CA SER A 11 5.35 26.41 5.21
C SER A 11 4.48 25.94 4.03
N ILE A 12 4.39 24.63 3.81
CA ILE A 12 3.60 24.04 2.72
C ILE A 12 2.16 23.91 3.18
N SER A 13 1.24 24.57 2.49
CA SER A 13 -0.19 24.43 2.72
C SER A 13 -0.85 23.61 1.61
N SER A 14 -2.03 23.07 1.86
CA SER A 14 -2.82 22.35 0.87
C SER A 14 -3.22 23.22 -0.35
N SER A 15 -3.06 24.54 -0.23
CA SER A 15 -3.30 25.51 -1.32
C SER A 15 -2.04 25.91 -2.07
N SER A 16 -0.85 25.39 -1.69
CA SER A 16 0.39 25.66 -2.38
C SER A 16 0.35 25.07 -3.79
N ASN A 17 0.74 25.87 -4.78
CA ASN A 17 0.87 25.37 -6.14
C ASN A 17 2.12 24.49 -6.22
N ILE A 18 1.95 23.20 -6.60
CA ILE A 18 3.05 22.24 -6.69
C ILE A 18 4.19 22.75 -7.57
N SER A 19 3.88 23.49 -8.65
CA SER A 19 4.91 24.05 -9.55
C SER A 19 5.78 25.14 -8.92
N GLU A 20 5.37 25.70 -7.77
CA GLU A 20 6.11 26.73 -7.03
C GLU A 20 6.94 26.14 -5.89
N LEU A 21 6.81 24.83 -5.63
CA LEU A 21 7.59 24.14 -4.62
C LEU A 21 9.02 23.88 -5.09
N ASP A 22 9.91 23.67 -4.13
CA ASP A 22 11.27 23.21 -4.40
C ASP A 22 11.25 21.96 -5.28
N ALA A 23 12.18 21.84 -6.23
CA ALA A 23 12.27 20.71 -7.14
C ALA A 23 12.36 19.36 -6.41
N ALA A 24 13.01 19.32 -5.25
CA ALA A 24 13.12 18.11 -4.43
C ALA A 24 11.76 17.67 -3.84
N ILE A 25 10.84 18.61 -3.61
CA ILE A 25 9.48 18.29 -3.15
C ILE A 25 8.61 17.85 -4.33
N GLN A 26 8.78 18.49 -5.48
CA GLN A 26 8.05 18.13 -6.70
C GLN A 26 8.40 16.71 -7.18
N ASP A 27 9.63 16.25 -6.90
CA ASP A 27 10.11 14.92 -7.24
C ASP A 27 9.40 13.80 -6.44
N GLY A 28 8.81 14.14 -5.29
CA GLY A 28 8.06 13.22 -4.44
C GLY A 28 8.91 12.05 -3.92
N VAL A 29 8.36 10.84 -3.97
CA VAL A 29 9.06 9.60 -3.62
C VAL A 29 9.84 9.14 -4.85
N SER A 30 11.12 9.52 -4.91
CA SER A 30 12.02 9.15 -6.00
C SER A 30 12.57 7.73 -5.85
N CYS A 31 13.15 7.19 -6.92
CA CYS A 31 13.82 5.87 -6.90
C CYS A 31 14.83 5.76 -5.75
N GLN A 32 15.64 6.80 -5.55
CA GLN A 32 16.64 6.82 -4.49
C GLN A 32 16.03 6.80 -3.09
N PHE A 33 14.83 7.32 -2.91
CA PHE A 33 14.17 7.31 -1.62
C PHE A 33 13.95 5.87 -1.11
N CYS A 34 13.51 4.97 -1.98
CA CYS A 34 13.38 3.56 -1.63
C CYS A 34 14.73 2.82 -1.76
N HIS A 35 15.42 2.98 -2.89
CA HIS A 35 16.59 2.17 -3.22
C HIS A 35 17.89 2.54 -2.49
N ASN A 36 17.85 3.50 -1.57
CA ASN A 36 18.94 3.80 -0.64
C ASN A 36 18.65 3.34 0.79
N MET A 37 17.52 2.73 1.06
CA MET A 37 17.25 2.11 2.36
C MET A 37 18.14 0.89 2.56
N THR A 38 18.78 0.80 3.72
CA THR A 38 19.63 -0.33 4.09
C THR A 38 19.00 -1.17 5.19
N ASN A 39 18.10 -0.59 5.98
CA ASN A 39 17.42 -1.28 7.03
C ASN A 39 16.10 -0.55 7.37
N THR A 40 15.14 -1.30 7.89
CA THR A 40 13.92 -0.74 8.46
C THR A 40 13.64 -1.38 9.80
N SER A 41 13.17 -0.61 10.74
CA SER A 41 12.80 -1.10 12.06
C SER A 41 11.63 -0.31 12.62
N ILE A 42 10.88 -0.95 13.51
CA ILE A 42 9.99 -0.24 14.40
C ILE A 42 10.84 0.21 15.56
N ASP A 43 11.18 1.49 15.62
CA ASP A 43 11.91 2.00 16.76
C ASP A 43 10.97 2.08 17.98
N VAL A 44 11.54 1.70 19.10
CA VAL A 44 10.80 1.53 20.34
C VAL A 44 10.27 2.87 20.79
N TYR A 45 8.97 2.94 20.74
CA TYR A 45 8.06 3.80 21.48
C TYR A 45 8.70 4.85 22.37
N THR A 46 8.66 6.08 21.92
CA THR A 46 8.33 7.13 22.87
C THR A 46 6.82 7.07 23.13
N PRO A 47 6.32 7.38 24.33
CA PRO A 47 4.88 7.34 24.61
C PRO A 47 4.01 8.16 23.66
N ASP A 48 4.62 8.98 22.83
CA ASP A 48 3.95 9.94 21.96
C ASP A 48 4.06 9.61 20.46
N ASN A 49 4.93 8.67 20.03
CA ASN A 49 5.08 8.30 18.61
C ASN A 49 5.61 6.88 18.44
N VAL A 50 4.88 6.05 17.74
CA VAL A 50 5.42 4.85 17.08
C VAL A 50 5.97 5.30 15.74
N ALA A 51 7.26 5.42 15.62
CA ALA A 51 7.88 5.74 14.36
C ALA A 51 8.50 4.46 13.78
N ALA A 52 8.07 4.07 12.61
CA ALA A 52 8.87 3.20 11.78
C ALA A 52 10.08 4.00 11.27
N VAL A 53 11.26 3.42 11.43
CA VAL A 53 12.52 4.07 11.09
C VAL A 53 13.13 3.38 9.87
N ALA A 54 13.61 4.17 8.93
CA ALA A 54 14.44 3.70 7.83
C ALA A 54 15.87 4.20 8.01
N GLU A 55 16.81 3.30 7.83
CA GLU A 55 18.23 3.64 7.71
C GLU A 55 18.59 3.79 6.24
N TYR A 56 19.36 4.80 5.92
CA TYR A 56 19.73 5.13 4.55
C TYR A 56 21.24 5.09 4.34
N HIS A 57 21.65 4.51 3.23
CA HIS A 57 23.01 4.69 2.74
C HIS A 57 23.14 6.06 2.07
N VAL A 58 24.06 6.86 2.54
CA VAL A 58 24.39 8.15 1.93
C VAL A 58 25.81 8.08 1.39
N SER A 59 25.97 8.07 0.08
CA SER A 59 27.25 8.16 -0.57
C SER A 59 27.44 9.52 -1.22
N ILE A 60 28.64 10.10 -1.03
CA ILE A 60 29.00 11.40 -1.62
C ILE A 60 29.67 11.21 -2.98
N ASP A 61 30.34 10.07 -3.17
CA ASP A 61 31.26 9.87 -4.30
C ASP A 61 30.64 9.08 -5.47
N LYS A 62 29.63 8.25 -5.18
CA LYS A 62 28.92 7.43 -6.18
C LYS A 62 27.48 7.19 -5.79
N GLU A 63 26.61 7.21 -6.77
CA GLU A 63 25.25 6.74 -6.58
C GLU A 63 25.24 5.22 -6.38
N VAL A 64 24.59 4.78 -5.32
CA VAL A 64 24.42 3.37 -4.97
C VAL A 64 22.90 3.10 -4.90
N MET A 65 22.48 1.99 -5.51
CA MET A 65 21.11 1.51 -5.44
C MET A 65 21.09 0.08 -4.92
N PHE A 66 20.21 -0.19 -3.98
CA PHE A 66 19.95 -1.53 -3.46
C PHE A 66 18.67 -2.09 -4.05
N GLY A 67 18.57 -3.41 -4.13
CA GLY A 67 17.37 -4.08 -4.64
C GLY A 67 17.37 -5.57 -4.35
N SER A 68 16.36 -6.26 -4.87
CA SER A 68 16.15 -7.71 -4.69
C SER A 68 16.94 -8.58 -5.66
N ILE A 69 17.60 -8.01 -6.67
CA ILE A 69 18.36 -8.79 -7.67
C ILE A 69 19.71 -9.19 -7.07
N GLN A 70 19.92 -10.49 -6.86
CA GLN A 70 21.12 -11.01 -6.19
C GLN A 70 22.44 -10.76 -6.95
N ASN A 71 22.39 -10.73 -8.26
CA ASN A 71 23.56 -10.47 -9.10
C ASN A 71 23.19 -9.39 -10.14
N PRO A 72 23.09 -8.13 -9.72
CA PRO A 72 22.68 -7.07 -10.62
C PRO A 72 23.75 -6.85 -11.70
N GLU A 73 23.29 -6.66 -12.93
CA GLU A 73 24.19 -6.34 -14.04
C GLU A 73 24.80 -4.95 -13.85
N PRO A 74 26.10 -4.81 -14.10
CA PRO A 74 26.76 -3.51 -14.04
C PRO A 74 26.15 -2.50 -15.02
N ASN A 75 25.97 -1.28 -14.56
CA ASN A 75 25.50 -0.18 -15.40
C ASN A 75 26.37 1.08 -15.21
N ASN A 76 26.18 2.09 -16.05
CA ASN A 76 26.99 3.31 -16.03
C ASN A 76 26.39 4.43 -15.15
N TYR A 77 25.22 4.22 -14.57
CA TYR A 77 24.50 5.26 -13.85
C TYR A 77 24.73 5.19 -12.34
N HIS A 78 24.74 3.98 -11.78
CA HIS A 78 24.91 3.74 -10.34
C HIS A 78 25.54 2.37 -10.07
N GLU A 79 26.11 2.19 -8.91
CA GLU A 79 26.48 0.87 -8.40
C GLU A 79 25.22 0.20 -7.83
N SER A 80 25.04 -1.10 -8.13
CA SER A 80 23.87 -1.86 -7.71
C SER A 80 24.29 -2.98 -6.77
N TYR A 81 23.55 -3.15 -5.67
CA TYR A 81 23.80 -4.17 -4.68
C TYR A 81 22.51 -4.85 -4.24
N TYR A 82 22.60 -6.14 -3.98
CA TYR A 82 21.52 -6.89 -3.38
C TYR A 82 21.38 -6.59 -1.88
N LEU A 83 20.16 -6.41 -1.43
CA LEU A 83 19.77 -6.47 -0.02
C LEU A 83 18.44 -7.20 0.13
N ASP A 84 18.40 -8.11 1.10
CA ASP A 84 17.25 -8.98 1.38
C ASP A 84 15.99 -8.23 1.84
N ILE A 85 16.13 -7.03 2.39
CA ILE A 85 15.00 -6.18 2.78
C ILE A 85 14.05 -5.88 1.61
N TYR A 86 14.56 -5.90 0.37
CA TYR A 86 13.76 -5.66 -0.83
C TYR A 86 12.95 -6.88 -1.28
N GLU A 87 13.19 -8.05 -0.70
CA GLU A 87 12.42 -9.27 -0.95
C GLU A 87 11.22 -9.43 0.01
N ASN A 88 11.09 -8.54 1.00
CA ASN A 88 10.07 -8.65 2.02
C ASN A 88 9.33 -7.33 2.27
N SER A 89 8.20 -7.42 2.96
CA SER A 89 7.33 -6.28 3.26
C SER A 89 7.98 -5.20 4.14
N GLY A 90 9.13 -5.48 4.75
CA GLY A 90 9.83 -4.53 5.61
C GLY A 90 10.17 -3.22 4.94
N ILE A 91 10.44 -3.22 3.62
CA ILE A 91 10.71 -2.01 2.85
C ILE A 91 9.52 -1.02 2.84
N CYS A 92 8.29 -1.51 3.02
CA CYS A 92 7.08 -0.70 3.02
C CYS A 92 6.78 -0.06 4.38
N LEU A 93 7.35 -0.65 5.46
CA LEU A 93 7.11 -0.28 6.85
C LEU A 93 7.22 1.22 7.15
N PRO A 94 8.27 1.95 6.70
CA PRO A 94 8.45 3.34 7.09
C PRO A 94 7.34 4.29 6.63
N CYS A 95 6.66 3.94 5.55
CA CYS A 95 5.57 4.74 5.00
C CYS A 95 4.19 4.21 5.41
N HIS A 96 4.05 2.88 5.55
CA HIS A 96 2.77 2.22 5.84
C HIS A 96 2.61 1.81 7.31
N SER A 97 3.30 2.52 8.22
CA SER A 97 3.20 2.37 9.67
C SER A 97 3.38 3.72 10.35
N GLN A 98 2.36 4.54 10.33
CA GLN A 98 2.43 5.89 10.88
C GLN A 98 1.39 6.09 11.98
N PHE A 99 1.86 6.58 13.12
CA PHE A 99 1.03 6.88 14.28
C PHE A 99 1.32 8.29 14.78
N ILE A 100 0.30 8.99 15.20
CA ILE A 100 0.41 10.28 15.90
C ILE A 100 -0.28 10.14 17.23
N ARG A 101 0.49 10.22 18.34
CA ARG A 101 -0.04 10.10 19.71
C ARG A 101 -0.93 8.86 19.88
N ASP A 102 -0.41 7.70 19.58
CA ASP A 102 -1.10 6.39 19.63
C ASP A 102 -2.30 6.23 18.67
N MET A 103 -2.58 7.25 17.88
CA MET A 103 -3.62 7.17 16.85
C MET A 103 -3.00 6.71 15.54
N PRO A 104 -3.45 5.59 14.96
CA PRO A 104 -2.99 5.15 13.67
C PRO A 104 -3.47 6.14 12.58
N ILE A 105 -2.53 6.73 11.88
CA ILE A 105 -2.81 7.54 10.69
C ILE A 105 -2.73 6.67 9.44
N GLU A 106 -1.71 5.83 9.40
CA GLU A 106 -1.53 4.80 8.38
C GLU A 106 -1.04 3.54 9.10
N ALA A 107 -1.82 2.46 9.09
CA ALA A 107 -1.56 1.25 9.85
C ALA A 107 -1.57 -0.03 9.01
N THR A 108 -1.51 0.07 7.68
CA THR A 108 -1.60 -1.08 6.77
C THR A 108 -0.55 -2.13 7.08
N PHE A 109 0.68 -1.73 7.44
CA PHE A 109 1.72 -2.68 7.79
C PHE A 109 1.39 -3.49 9.05
N GLN A 110 0.84 -2.87 10.10
CA GLN A 110 0.44 -3.58 11.32
C GLN A 110 -0.76 -4.49 11.08
N GLU A 111 -1.68 -4.04 10.26
CA GLU A 111 -2.81 -4.86 9.84
C GLU A 111 -2.32 -6.12 9.13
N TRP A 112 -1.45 -5.97 8.13
CA TRP A 112 -0.82 -7.07 7.42
C TRP A 112 -0.02 -7.99 8.37
N ALA A 113 0.81 -7.45 9.24
CA ALA A 113 1.61 -8.22 10.18
C ALA A 113 0.77 -9.01 11.20
N SER A 114 -0.47 -8.60 11.45
CA SER A 114 -1.40 -9.32 12.32
C SER A 114 -2.13 -10.48 11.63
N PHE A 115 -2.04 -10.59 10.31
CA PHE A 115 -2.56 -11.72 9.54
C PHE A 115 -1.47 -12.80 9.39
N ASP A 116 -1.22 -13.56 10.43
CA ASP A 116 -0.15 -14.57 10.51
C ASP A 116 0.01 -15.46 9.27
N ALA A 117 -1.11 -15.86 8.66
CA ALA A 117 -1.09 -16.73 7.49
C ALA A 117 -0.53 -16.05 6.23
N PHE A 118 -0.68 -14.74 6.11
CA PHE A 118 -0.16 -13.96 4.99
C PHE A 118 1.27 -13.48 5.23
N ALA A 119 1.53 -12.94 6.41
CA ALA A 119 2.85 -12.40 6.75
C ALA A 119 3.95 -13.46 6.77
N MET A 120 3.60 -14.72 6.97
CA MET A 120 4.54 -15.85 7.02
C MET A 120 4.66 -16.63 5.70
N SER A 121 3.98 -16.23 4.63
CA SER A 121 4.08 -16.87 3.32
C SER A 121 4.90 -16.04 2.35
N ASP A 122 5.71 -16.67 1.52
CA ASP A 122 6.47 -15.99 0.46
C ASP A 122 5.57 -15.28 -0.56
N GLU A 123 4.31 -15.74 -0.68
CA GLU A 123 3.30 -15.16 -1.57
C GLU A 123 2.49 -14.05 -0.92
N GLY A 124 2.65 -13.82 0.39
CA GLY A 124 1.86 -12.89 1.17
C GLY A 124 2.53 -11.54 1.45
N ASN A 125 3.66 -11.24 0.83
CA ASN A 125 4.32 -9.95 1.00
C ASN A 125 3.62 -8.84 0.20
N CYS A 126 3.89 -7.58 0.56
CA CYS A 126 3.27 -6.42 -0.08
C CYS A 126 3.56 -6.39 -1.59
N GLN A 127 4.78 -6.74 -1.97
CA GLN A 127 5.25 -6.71 -3.35
C GLN A 127 4.49 -7.69 -4.25
N SER A 128 4.06 -8.85 -3.73
CA SER A 128 3.36 -9.84 -4.54
C SER A 128 2.02 -9.36 -5.10
N CYS A 129 1.38 -8.39 -4.44
CA CYS A 129 0.15 -7.77 -4.90
C CYS A 129 0.37 -6.39 -5.53
N HIS A 130 1.19 -5.54 -4.89
CA HIS A 130 1.36 -4.13 -5.27
C HIS A 130 2.54 -3.85 -6.20
N MET A 131 3.44 -4.82 -6.35
CA MET A 131 4.63 -4.72 -7.21
C MET A 131 4.86 -6.06 -7.93
N LYS A 132 3.86 -6.53 -8.67
CA LYS A 132 3.91 -7.85 -9.34
C LYS A 132 5.15 -7.97 -10.24
N VAL A 133 5.78 -9.14 -10.21
CA VAL A 133 6.92 -9.43 -11.08
C VAL A 133 6.45 -9.48 -12.53
N GLN A 134 7.12 -8.74 -13.38
CA GLN A 134 6.89 -8.68 -14.82
C GLN A 134 7.65 -9.80 -15.54
N SER A 135 7.37 -9.97 -16.83
CA SER A 135 7.96 -11.04 -17.65
C SER A 135 9.48 -10.94 -17.82
N ASP A 136 10.05 -9.76 -17.59
CA ASP A 136 11.50 -9.50 -17.61
C ASP A 136 12.19 -9.71 -16.27
N GLY A 137 11.43 -10.08 -15.23
CA GLY A 137 11.92 -10.32 -13.87
C GLY A 137 12.01 -9.08 -12.99
N HIS A 138 11.62 -7.90 -13.47
CA HIS A 138 11.54 -6.69 -12.67
C HIS A 138 10.17 -6.57 -12.00
N HIS A 139 10.12 -5.88 -10.88
CA HIS A 139 8.88 -5.55 -10.22
C HIS A 139 8.18 -4.36 -10.87
N ASP A 140 6.85 -4.42 -10.95
CA ASP A 140 6.03 -3.28 -11.33
C ASP A 140 6.10 -2.19 -10.26
N HIS A 141 6.45 -0.97 -10.65
CA HIS A 141 6.55 0.19 -9.77
C HIS A 141 5.35 1.14 -9.89
N SER A 142 4.25 0.68 -10.45
CA SER A 142 3.02 1.49 -10.51
C SER A 142 2.33 1.61 -9.16
N PHE A 143 2.63 0.71 -8.21
CA PHE A 143 2.06 0.69 -6.85
C PHE A 143 0.54 0.79 -6.87
N ALA A 144 -0.11 0.04 -7.74
CA ALA A 144 -1.55 0.08 -7.88
C ALA A 144 -2.25 -0.07 -6.52
N GLY A 145 -3.07 0.90 -6.19
CA GLY A 145 -3.89 0.96 -4.99
C GLY A 145 -5.33 1.27 -5.37
N VAL A 146 -6.06 1.95 -4.49
CA VAL A 146 -7.45 2.35 -4.76
C VAL A 146 -7.60 3.85 -5.01
N ASP A 147 -6.51 4.60 -4.99
CA ASP A 147 -6.55 6.04 -5.18
C ASP A 147 -6.57 6.38 -6.67
N LEU A 148 -7.70 6.90 -7.09
CA LEU A 148 -7.78 7.60 -8.37
C LEU A 148 -7.25 9.01 -8.15
N ILE A 149 -6.19 9.37 -8.85
CA ILE A 149 -5.36 10.54 -8.61
C ILE A 149 -6.15 11.86 -8.75
N ASP A 150 -7.20 11.88 -9.55
CA ASP A 150 -8.03 13.06 -9.73
C ASP A 150 -9.52 12.69 -9.76
N LEU A 151 -10.18 12.87 -8.64
CA LEU A 151 -11.63 12.63 -8.53
C LEU A 151 -12.48 13.65 -9.32
N SER A 152 -11.89 14.75 -9.81
CA SER A 152 -12.59 15.74 -10.64
C SER A 152 -12.65 15.34 -12.11
N VAL A 153 -11.81 14.42 -12.54
CA VAL A 153 -11.80 13.87 -13.90
C VAL A 153 -12.29 12.42 -13.84
N PRO A 154 -13.32 12.06 -14.60
CA PRO A 154 -13.72 10.66 -14.69
C PRO A 154 -12.52 9.81 -15.13
N PRO A 155 -12.23 8.70 -14.44
CA PRO A 155 -11.11 7.85 -14.82
C PRO A 155 -11.33 7.29 -16.24
N ASP A 156 -10.27 7.25 -17.03
CA ASP A 156 -10.30 6.53 -18.29
C ASP A 156 -10.32 5.02 -18.03
N PRO A 157 -11.42 4.32 -18.31
CA PRO A 157 -11.53 2.89 -18.03
C PRO A 157 -10.61 2.02 -18.88
N LEU A 158 -9.90 2.61 -19.84
CA LEU A 158 -8.92 1.92 -20.68
C LEU A 158 -7.48 2.26 -20.26
N SER A 159 -7.28 3.13 -19.27
CA SER A 159 -5.93 3.42 -18.78
C SER A 159 -5.36 2.20 -18.07
N GLU A 160 -4.07 1.98 -18.21
CA GLU A 160 -3.36 0.88 -17.54
C GLU A 160 -3.50 0.96 -16.02
N GLU A 161 -3.44 2.17 -15.47
CA GLU A 161 -3.61 2.43 -14.04
C GLU A 161 -4.99 2.00 -13.56
N TYR A 162 -6.06 2.42 -14.25
CA TYR A 162 -7.42 2.02 -13.90
C TYR A 162 -7.60 0.51 -13.95
N LEU A 163 -7.09 -0.16 -14.97
CA LEU A 163 -7.19 -1.61 -15.11
C LEU A 163 -6.47 -2.35 -13.98
N LYS A 164 -5.30 -1.89 -13.55
CA LYS A 164 -4.58 -2.45 -12.39
C LYS A 164 -5.35 -2.25 -11.09
N ILE A 165 -5.93 -1.08 -10.86
CA ILE A 165 -6.77 -0.81 -9.69
C ILE A 165 -7.99 -1.73 -9.68
N MET A 166 -8.66 -1.87 -10.82
CA MET A 166 -9.84 -2.75 -10.92
C MET A 166 -9.48 -4.21 -10.68
N GLU A 167 -8.36 -4.70 -11.20
CA GLU A 167 -7.88 -6.06 -10.92
C GLU A 167 -7.68 -6.31 -9.42
N LEU A 168 -7.07 -5.37 -8.70
CA LEU A 168 -6.90 -5.47 -7.25
C LEU A 168 -8.25 -5.46 -6.52
N LEU A 169 -9.16 -4.57 -6.87
CA LEU A 169 -10.46 -4.46 -6.23
C LEU A 169 -11.33 -5.71 -6.49
N GLU A 170 -11.34 -6.24 -7.70
CA GLU A 170 -12.10 -7.44 -8.07
C GLU A 170 -11.62 -8.69 -7.32
N THR A 171 -10.34 -8.72 -6.95
CA THR A 171 -9.75 -9.83 -6.19
C THR A 171 -9.72 -9.61 -4.68
N ALA A 172 -9.99 -8.39 -4.21
CA ALA A 172 -9.88 -8.02 -2.80
C ALA A 172 -10.85 -8.75 -1.88
N VAL A 173 -12.08 -8.99 -2.33
CA VAL A 173 -13.13 -9.61 -1.53
C VAL A 173 -13.95 -10.61 -2.34
N GLN A 174 -14.44 -11.62 -1.64
CA GLN A 174 -15.42 -12.57 -2.17
C GLN A 174 -16.69 -12.51 -1.34
N ILE A 175 -17.83 -12.41 -1.99
CA ILE A 175 -19.14 -12.46 -1.35
C ILE A 175 -19.76 -13.83 -1.62
N GLU A 176 -20.12 -14.52 -0.55
CA GLU A 176 -20.83 -15.79 -0.59
C GLU A 176 -22.20 -15.61 0.09
N PHE A 177 -23.23 -16.13 -0.52
CA PHE A 177 -24.54 -16.26 0.13
C PHE A 177 -25.13 -17.64 -0.12
N SER A 178 -25.75 -18.21 0.90
CA SER A 178 -26.18 -19.62 0.90
C SER A 178 -27.66 -19.78 0.57
N GLY A 179 -28.22 -18.84 -0.16
CA GLY A 179 -29.62 -18.85 -0.56
C GLY A 179 -30.52 -18.04 0.37
N VAL A 180 -31.71 -17.77 -0.09
CA VAL A 180 -32.71 -17.00 0.64
C VAL A 180 -33.77 -17.96 1.19
N GLN A 181 -33.96 -17.90 2.50
CA GLN A 181 -34.93 -18.72 3.21
C GLN A 181 -35.74 -17.84 4.16
N ASP A 182 -36.97 -18.27 4.46
CA ASP A 182 -37.69 -17.68 5.56
C ASP A 182 -37.04 -18.07 6.93
N THR A 183 -37.54 -17.52 8.02
CA THR A 183 -37.04 -17.81 9.37
C THR A 183 -37.15 -19.29 9.77
N LEU A 184 -37.93 -20.09 9.03
CA LEU A 184 -38.19 -21.51 9.30
C LEU A 184 -37.51 -22.42 8.26
N GLY A 185 -36.75 -21.85 7.30
CA GLY A 185 -36.07 -22.61 6.25
C GLY A 185 -36.97 -23.05 5.09
N ASN A 186 -38.18 -22.46 4.95
CA ASN A 186 -39.14 -22.78 3.89
C ASN A 186 -39.00 -21.84 2.68
N SER A 187 -39.77 -22.12 1.64
CA SER A 187 -39.91 -21.21 0.48
C SER A 187 -40.51 -19.86 0.92
N ILE A 188 -40.05 -18.80 0.26
CA ILE A 188 -40.42 -17.42 0.59
C ILE A 188 -41.90 -17.20 0.23
N GLU A 189 -42.66 -16.67 1.19
CA GLU A 189 -44.02 -16.20 0.99
C GLU A 189 -44.12 -14.72 1.34
N VAL A 190 -45.06 -14.01 0.68
CA VAL A 190 -45.29 -12.58 0.94
C VAL A 190 -45.71 -12.37 2.38
N GLY A 191 -45.00 -11.49 3.09
CA GLY A 191 -45.23 -11.18 4.49
C GLY A 191 -44.28 -11.89 5.47
N ASN A 192 -43.45 -12.80 5.00
CA ASN A 192 -42.43 -13.46 5.80
C ASN A 192 -41.17 -12.62 5.91
N ILE A 193 -40.40 -12.85 7.02
CA ILE A 193 -39.11 -12.28 7.21
C ILE A 193 -38.06 -13.10 6.43
N LEU A 194 -37.29 -12.44 5.59
CA LEU A 194 -36.19 -13.04 4.86
C LEU A 194 -34.92 -13.05 5.70
N ASN A 195 -34.28 -14.20 5.81
CA ASN A 195 -32.92 -14.33 6.27
C ASN A 195 -32.00 -14.53 5.08
N ILE A 196 -31.06 -13.61 4.89
CA ILE A 196 -30.08 -13.66 3.80
C ILE A 196 -28.69 -13.74 4.44
N PRO A 197 -28.15 -14.95 4.68
CA PRO A 197 -26.82 -15.09 5.23
C PRO A 197 -25.79 -14.72 4.16
N ILE A 198 -25.06 -13.65 4.41
CA ILE A 198 -23.98 -13.15 3.56
C ILE A 198 -22.67 -13.36 4.30
N LYS A 199 -21.70 -13.98 3.63
CA LYS A 199 -20.33 -14.10 4.12
C LYS A 199 -19.43 -13.31 3.19
N VAL A 200 -18.69 -12.39 3.78
CA VAL A 200 -17.63 -11.62 3.09
C VAL A 200 -16.29 -12.18 3.52
N LYS A 201 -15.47 -12.55 2.55
CA LYS A 201 -14.08 -12.98 2.75
C LYS A 201 -13.16 -11.92 2.17
N SER A 202 -12.21 -11.45 2.96
CA SER A 202 -11.13 -10.59 2.48
C SER A 202 -9.93 -11.43 2.03
N PHE A 203 -9.31 -11.01 0.93
CA PHE A 203 -8.08 -11.58 0.37
C PHE A 203 -6.96 -10.54 0.28
N THR A 204 -7.12 -9.40 0.95
CA THR A 204 -6.16 -8.29 0.85
C THR A 204 -4.90 -8.49 1.72
N GLY A 205 -4.94 -9.42 2.68
CA GLY A 205 -3.86 -9.59 3.66
C GLY A 205 -3.76 -8.46 4.69
N HIS A 206 -4.66 -7.48 4.64
CA HIS A 206 -4.84 -6.39 5.60
C HIS A 206 -6.33 -6.06 5.69
N ASN A 207 -6.72 -5.07 6.45
CA ASN A 207 -8.12 -4.65 6.52
C ASN A 207 -8.60 -4.13 5.15
N PHE A 208 -9.92 -4.13 4.96
CA PHE A 208 -10.55 -3.58 3.78
C PHE A 208 -11.77 -2.74 4.19
N PRO A 209 -11.70 -1.40 4.07
CA PRO A 209 -10.55 -0.59 3.66
C PRO A 209 -9.40 -0.61 4.68
N SER A 210 -8.21 -0.24 4.25
CA SER A 210 -6.97 -0.25 5.02
C SER A 210 -6.34 1.14 5.15
N GLY A 211 -5.35 1.28 5.99
CA GLY A 211 -4.53 2.47 6.13
C GLY A 211 -5.28 3.61 6.79
N THR A 212 -5.50 4.68 6.05
CA THR A 212 -6.30 5.84 6.49
C THR A 212 -7.80 5.55 6.45
N THR A 213 -8.24 4.60 7.27
CA THR A 213 -9.61 4.05 7.25
C THR A 213 -10.71 5.10 7.46
N PHE A 214 -10.39 6.22 8.13
CA PHE A 214 -11.34 7.31 8.34
C PHE A 214 -11.69 8.10 7.06
N THR A 215 -10.99 7.87 5.96
CA THR A 215 -11.25 8.52 4.65
C THR A 215 -11.94 7.59 3.66
N ARG A 216 -12.18 6.33 4.02
CA ARG A 216 -12.70 5.30 3.10
C ARG A 216 -13.77 4.46 3.76
N GLU A 217 -14.73 4.06 2.97
CA GLU A 217 -15.84 3.19 3.41
C GLU A 217 -16.05 2.06 2.39
N ALA A 218 -16.39 0.88 2.89
CA ALA A 218 -16.86 -0.23 2.10
C ALA A 218 -18.24 -0.67 2.61
N TRP A 219 -19.17 -0.91 1.71
CA TRP A 219 -20.52 -1.35 2.06
C TRP A 219 -21.02 -2.45 1.13
N ILE A 220 -22.01 -3.19 1.61
CA ILE A 220 -22.71 -4.18 0.81
C ILE A 220 -24.03 -3.55 0.35
N GLU A 221 -24.25 -3.53 -0.96
CA GLU A 221 -25.54 -3.17 -1.53
C GLU A 221 -26.34 -4.43 -1.85
N LEU A 222 -27.58 -4.49 -1.35
CA LEU A 222 -28.52 -5.57 -1.62
C LEU A 222 -29.72 -5.01 -2.37
N ASN A 223 -29.88 -5.44 -3.60
CA ASN A 223 -31.08 -5.15 -4.41
C ASN A 223 -32.03 -6.36 -4.39
N VAL A 224 -33.27 -6.17 -3.95
CA VAL A 224 -34.31 -7.21 -3.81
C VAL A 224 -35.45 -6.94 -4.76
#